data_e5fc0c94bda710dfa02a57b63fce2e25
#
_entry.id   e5fc0c94bda710dfa02a57b63fce2e25
#
_cell.length_a   1.000
_cell.length_b   1.000
_cell.length_c   1.000
_cell.angle_alpha   90.00
_cell.angle_beta   90.00
_cell.angle_gamma   90.00
#
_symmetry.space_group_name_H-M   'P 1'
#
loop_
_entity.id
_entity.type
_entity.pdbx_description
1 polymer ?
#
loop_
_entity_poly.entity_id
_entity_poly.type
_entity_poly.pdbx_seq_one_letter_code
_entity_poly.pdbx_strand_id
1 'polypeptide(L)'
;MLNYKKIEITVKSKKQFVKAEYSAVEQNKERQMFNADWSKKSDQPINRDLSNAWDRLIPMLMYGTTLVDHTINLDESMDYDKYFREFEYNNDERFDGVNVTKAVFGGNNNVESVKLYGYKLIEEFGKPFKVKFETPVIALDRHAENKFPLVVNLEEMCNDVQVLTKEWMAGATLSKAEVAALKEKEAGEPVEA
;
A
#
# COMPACT_ATOMS: atom_id res chain seq x y z
N MET A 1 -9.12 14.42 -10.30
CA MET A 1 -8.09 13.68 -9.56
C MET A 1 -8.78 12.93 -8.42
N LEU A 2 -8.51 11.64 -8.20
CA LEU A 2 -9.07 10.93 -7.05
C LEU A 2 -8.25 11.29 -5.81
N ASN A 3 -8.92 11.63 -4.72
CA ASN A 3 -8.29 11.89 -3.44
C ASN A 3 -8.70 10.77 -2.48
N TYR A 4 -7.81 9.82 -2.25
CA TYR A 4 -8.06 8.70 -1.37
C TYR A 4 -8.09 9.16 0.09
N LYS A 5 -9.14 8.76 0.81
CA LYS A 5 -9.29 8.96 2.25
C LYS A 5 -8.84 7.71 3.01
N LYS A 6 -9.10 6.53 2.43
CA LYS A 6 -8.79 5.27 3.07
C LYS A 6 -8.70 4.14 2.04
N ILE A 7 -7.72 3.27 2.23
CA ILE A 7 -7.60 2.00 1.53
C ILE A 7 -7.50 0.89 2.58
N GLU A 8 -8.28 -0.17 2.41
CA GLU A 8 -8.30 -1.35 3.29
C GLU A 8 -8.06 -2.60 2.46
N ILE A 9 -7.19 -3.47 2.94
CA ILE A 9 -7.00 -4.81 2.38
C ILE A 9 -7.57 -5.86 3.34
N THR A 10 -8.40 -6.73 2.81
CA THR A 10 -8.96 -7.87 3.54
C THR A 10 -8.45 -9.16 2.94
N VAL A 11 -7.89 -10.04 3.75
CA VAL A 11 -7.45 -11.37 3.32
C VAL A 11 -8.56 -12.38 3.56
N LYS A 12 -8.97 -13.09 2.50
CA LYS A 12 -9.94 -14.19 2.55
C LYS A 12 -9.42 -15.37 1.73
N SER A 13 -9.36 -16.54 2.31
CA SER A 13 -8.89 -17.76 1.61
C SER A 13 -7.55 -17.55 0.90
N LYS A 14 -6.58 -16.92 1.56
CA LYS A 14 -5.25 -16.57 1.04
C LYS A 14 -5.26 -15.57 -0.13
N LYS A 15 -6.39 -14.91 -0.42
CA LYS A 15 -6.53 -13.88 -1.44
C LYS A 15 -6.79 -12.53 -0.79
N GLN A 16 -6.20 -11.49 -1.35
CA GLN A 16 -6.37 -10.12 -0.88
C GLN A 16 -7.45 -9.40 -1.69
N PHE A 17 -8.29 -8.64 -1.00
CA PHE A 17 -9.38 -7.84 -1.59
C PHE A 17 -9.25 -6.41 -1.09
N VAL A 18 -9.46 -5.44 -1.97
CA VAL A 18 -9.36 -4.02 -1.63
C VAL A 18 -10.73 -3.38 -1.45
N LYS A 19 -10.83 -2.49 -0.48
CA LYS A 19 -11.87 -1.50 -0.34
C LYS A 19 -11.22 -0.13 -0.29
N ALA A 20 -11.69 0.82 -1.07
CA ALA A 20 -11.20 2.19 -1.06
C ALA A 20 -12.34 3.18 -0.85
N GLU A 21 -12.06 4.22 -0.06
CA GLU A 21 -12.90 5.39 0.12
C GLU A 21 -12.13 6.60 -0.40
N TYR A 22 -12.75 7.38 -1.29
CA TYR A 22 -12.11 8.51 -1.95
C TYR A 22 -13.11 9.60 -2.29
N SER A 23 -12.60 10.82 -2.48
CA SER A 23 -13.37 11.93 -3.04
C SER A 23 -12.96 12.14 -4.49
N ALA A 24 -13.94 12.48 -5.34
CA ALA A 24 -13.72 12.86 -6.72
C ALA A 24 -14.47 14.15 -7.02
N VAL A 25 -13.89 14.98 -7.89
CA VAL A 25 -14.59 16.14 -8.43
C VAL A 25 -15.45 15.63 -9.58
N GLU A 26 -16.76 15.83 -9.48
CA GLU A 26 -17.74 15.44 -10.49
C GLU A 26 -18.49 16.63 -11.04
N GLN A 27 -19.11 16.47 -12.19
CA GLN A 27 -19.93 17.49 -12.84
C GLN A 27 -21.38 17.01 -12.87
N ASN A 28 -22.30 17.85 -12.35
CA ASN A 28 -23.72 17.57 -12.43
C ASN A 28 -24.28 17.85 -13.84
N LYS A 29 -25.57 17.58 -14.06
CA LYS A 29 -26.25 17.84 -15.35
C LYS A 29 -26.26 19.33 -15.77
N GLU A 30 -26.11 20.23 -14.80
CA GLU A 30 -26.02 21.67 -14.98
C GLU A 30 -24.62 22.19 -15.21
N ARG A 31 -23.64 21.28 -15.39
CA ARG A 31 -22.19 21.55 -15.52
C ARG A 31 -21.52 22.18 -14.30
N GLN A 32 -22.15 22.12 -13.13
CA GLN A 32 -21.53 22.56 -11.88
C GLN A 32 -20.61 21.48 -11.33
N MET A 33 -19.43 21.87 -10.88
CA MET A 33 -18.46 20.96 -10.27
C MET A 33 -18.76 20.80 -8.77
N PHE A 34 -18.72 19.58 -8.27
CA PHE A 34 -18.90 19.28 -6.86
C PHE A 34 -18.00 18.12 -6.43
N ASN A 35 -17.70 18.05 -5.13
CA ASN A 35 -16.97 16.93 -4.56
C ASN A 35 -17.95 15.82 -4.17
N ALA A 36 -17.73 14.63 -4.70
CA ALA A 36 -18.48 13.44 -4.33
C ALA A 36 -17.59 12.45 -3.57
N ASP A 37 -18.13 11.89 -2.50
CA ASP A 37 -17.47 10.86 -1.72
C ASP A 37 -17.94 9.47 -2.17
N TRP A 38 -16.98 8.60 -2.42
CA TRP A 38 -17.20 7.26 -2.94
C TRP A 38 -16.60 6.19 -2.04
N SER A 39 -17.26 5.04 -1.99
CA SER A 39 -16.74 3.82 -1.42
C SER A 39 -16.88 2.69 -2.43
N LYS A 40 -15.77 2.10 -2.85
CA LYS A 40 -15.73 0.97 -3.78
C LYS A 40 -15.04 -0.20 -3.14
N LYS A 41 -15.65 -1.39 -3.26
CA LYS A 41 -15.11 -2.65 -2.80
C LYS A 41 -14.90 -3.57 -3.99
N SER A 42 -13.82 -4.32 -3.94
CA SER A 42 -13.48 -5.33 -4.92
C SER A 42 -14.29 -6.61 -4.71
N ASP A 43 -14.80 -7.16 -5.80
CA ASP A 43 -15.39 -8.51 -5.85
C ASP A 43 -14.34 -9.56 -6.27
N GLN A 44 -13.22 -9.11 -6.83
CA GLN A 44 -12.11 -9.94 -7.27
C GLN A 44 -10.86 -9.69 -6.41
N PRO A 45 -9.98 -10.68 -6.28
CA PRO A 45 -8.67 -10.49 -5.65
C PRO A 45 -7.86 -9.43 -6.39
N ILE A 46 -7.08 -8.64 -5.63
CA ILE A 46 -6.15 -7.68 -6.23
C ILE A 46 -5.06 -8.40 -7.02
N ASN A 47 -4.50 -7.71 -8.01
CA ASN A 47 -3.37 -8.22 -8.77
C ASN A 47 -2.08 -8.20 -7.96
N ARG A 48 -1.05 -8.84 -8.50
CA ARG A 48 0.24 -9.00 -7.83
C ARG A 48 0.95 -7.66 -7.58
N ASP A 49 0.84 -6.70 -8.50
CA ASP A 49 1.51 -5.41 -8.36
C ASP A 49 0.97 -4.63 -7.17
N LEU A 50 -0.38 -4.56 -7.03
CA LEU A 50 -1.01 -3.92 -5.88
C LEU A 50 -0.73 -4.67 -4.57
N SER A 51 -0.72 -6.01 -4.60
CA SER A 51 -0.35 -6.82 -3.44
C SER A 51 1.06 -6.49 -2.97
N ASN A 52 2.02 -6.49 -3.89
CA ASN A 52 3.42 -6.19 -3.60
C ASN A 52 3.61 -4.76 -3.06
N ALA A 53 2.96 -3.77 -3.67
CA ALA A 53 3.03 -2.39 -3.20
C ALA A 53 2.45 -2.25 -1.78
N TRP A 54 1.39 -3.00 -1.48
CA TRP A 54 0.78 -3.02 -0.15
C TRP A 54 1.69 -3.65 0.90
N ASP A 55 2.30 -4.77 0.57
CA ASP A 55 3.18 -5.50 1.48
C ASP A 55 4.45 -4.69 1.83
N ARG A 56 4.90 -3.80 0.94
CA ARG A 56 5.99 -2.84 1.22
C ARG A 56 5.66 -1.84 2.35
N LEU A 57 4.40 -1.67 2.73
CA LEU A 57 4.03 -0.88 3.90
C LEU A 57 4.30 -1.58 5.24
N ILE A 58 4.60 -2.88 5.25
CA ILE A 58 4.84 -3.66 6.48
C ILE A 58 5.99 -3.08 7.30
N PRO A 59 7.18 -2.83 6.75
CA PRO A 59 8.26 -2.20 7.50
C PRO A 59 7.87 -0.84 8.06
N MET A 60 7.15 -0.03 7.29
CA MET A 60 6.71 1.31 7.70
C MET A 60 5.74 1.26 8.88
N LEU A 61 4.84 0.26 8.89
CA LEU A 61 3.96 0.02 10.03
C LEU A 61 4.77 -0.32 11.28
N MET A 62 5.76 -1.22 11.17
CA MET A 62 6.57 -1.65 12.30
C MET A 62 7.46 -0.54 12.85
N TYR A 63 8.08 0.25 11.98
CA TYR A 63 8.86 1.43 12.39
C TYR A 63 7.99 2.50 13.02
N GLY A 64 6.85 2.79 12.42
CA GLY A 64 5.94 3.82 12.91
C GLY A 64 5.30 3.49 14.26
N THR A 65 5.27 2.21 14.64
CA THR A 65 4.75 1.76 15.95
C THR A 65 5.82 1.59 17.01
N THR A 66 7.09 1.83 16.69
CA THR A 66 8.24 1.60 17.58
C THR A 66 8.38 0.16 18.09
N LEU A 67 7.68 -0.79 17.46
CA LEU A 67 7.76 -2.22 17.81
C LEU A 67 9.04 -2.87 17.30
N VAL A 68 9.70 -2.24 16.33
CA VAL A 68 11.06 -2.58 15.91
C VAL A 68 11.96 -1.51 16.47
N ASP A 69 12.96 -1.92 17.21
CA ASP A 69 13.96 -1.01 17.73
C ASP A 69 14.60 -0.24 16.57
N HIS A 70 14.71 1.09 16.68
CA HIS A 70 15.28 1.98 15.65
C HIS A 70 16.78 1.68 15.36
N THR A 71 17.34 0.69 15.99
CA THR A 71 18.67 0.13 15.74
C THR A 71 18.80 -0.77 14.51
N ILE A 72 17.83 -0.81 13.59
CA ILE A 72 18.32 -0.92 12.23
C ILE A 72 19.15 0.35 12.07
N ASN A 73 20.46 0.17 12.18
CA ASN A 73 21.38 1.21 11.80
C ASN A 73 20.92 1.68 10.43
N LEU A 74 20.22 2.81 10.43
CA LEU A 74 19.98 3.58 9.24
C LEU A 74 21.38 4.05 8.84
N ASP A 75 22.22 3.08 8.46
CA ASP A 75 23.54 3.32 7.93
C ASP A 75 23.32 4.17 6.70
N GLU A 76 23.88 5.39 6.69
CA GLU A 76 23.79 6.29 5.56
C GLU A 76 24.29 5.63 4.25
N SER A 77 25.00 4.51 4.36
CA SER A 77 25.45 3.68 3.24
C SER A 77 24.38 2.70 2.71
N MET A 78 23.25 2.50 3.41
CA MET A 78 22.22 1.57 2.99
C MET A 78 21.34 2.16 1.92
N ASP A 79 21.26 1.52 0.77
CA ASP A 79 20.29 1.87 -0.26
C ASP A 79 18.88 1.38 0.17
N TYR A 80 18.16 2.25 0.89
CA TYR A 80 16.81 1.96 1.36
C TYR A 80 15.84 1.69 0.24
N ASP A 81 16.00 2.39 -0.86
CA ASP A 81 15.17 2.20 -2.04
C ASP A 81 15.30 0.77 -2.56
N LYS A 82 16.53 0.27 -2.63
CA LYS A 82 16.82 -1.09 -3.02
C LYS A 82 16.25 -2.09 -2.00
N TYR A 83 16.51 -1.88 -0.72
CA TYR A 83 16.01 -2.74 0.36
C TYR A 83 14.48 -2.89 0.33
N PHE A 84 13.75 -1.79 0.18
CA PHE A 84 12.29 -1.83 0.14
C PHE A 84 11.72 -2.24 -1.22
N ARG A 85 12.39 -1.95 -2.33
CA ARG A 85 11.93 -2.36 -3.68
C ARG A 85 12.17 -3.83 -3.97
N GLU A 86 13.28 -4.37 -3.54
CA GLU A 86 13.66 -5.76 -3.78
C GLU A 86 13.11 -6.74 -2.72
N PHE A 87 12.27 -6.28 -1.80
CA PHE A 87 11.65 -7.10 -0.75
C PHE A 87 12.66 -7.85 0.14
N GLU A 88 13.85 -7.30 0.33
CA GLU A 88 14.83 -7.91 1.24
C GLU A 88 14.31 -8.07 2.68
N TYR A 89 13.33 -7.25 3.08
CA TYR A 89 12.67 -7.38 4.37
C TYR A 89 11.87 -8.68 4.54
N ASN A 90 11.50 -9.38 3.45
CA ASN A 90 10.82 -10.67 3.53
C ASN A 90 11.66 -11.78 4.18
N ASN A 91 12.98 -11.57 4.25
CA ASN A 91 13.90 -12.48 4.90
C ASN A 91 14.21 -12.07 6.35
N ASP A 92 13.57 -11.02 6.86
CA ASP A 92 13.77 -10.52 8.20
C ASP A 92 12.68 -11.03 9.14
N GLU A 93 13.03 -11.93 10.05
CA GLU A 93 12.10 -12.56 11.00
C GLU A 93 11.33 -11.55 11.86
N ARG A 94 11.81 -10.31 11.98
CA ARG A 94 11.10 -9.25 12.71
C ARG A 94 9.75 -8.92 12.09
N PHE A 95 9.64 -9.07 10.77
CA PHE A 95 8.41 -8.77 10.01
C PHE A 95 7.50 -9.99 9.82
N ASP A 96 7.93 -11.18 10.26
CA ASP A 96 7.14 -12.39 10.11
C ASP A 96 5.77 -12.27 10.79
N GLY A 97 4.73 -12.67 10.07
CA GLY A 97 3.36 -12.62 10.54
C GLY A 97 2.75 -11.23 10.64
N VAL A 98 3.49 -10.18 10.25
CA VAL A 98 2.99 -8.80 10.20
C VAL A 98 2.14 -8.58 8.96
N ASN A 99 1.03 -7.89 9.12
CA ASN A 99 0.12 -7.56 8.02
C ASN A 99 -0.39 -6.13 8.19
N VAL A 100 -0.31 -5.33 7.14
CA VAL A 100 -1.02 -4.05 7.04
C VAL A 100 -2.45 -4.32 6.59
N THR A 101 -3.42 -3.74 7.26
CA THR A 101 -4.84 -3.96 6.93
C THR A 101 -5.52 -2.71 6.41
N LYS A 102 -5.01 -1.53 6.78
CA LYS A 102 -5.64 -0.27 6.42
C LYS A 102 -4.61 0.86 6.40
N ALA A 103 -4.70 1.72 5.40
CA ALA A 103 -4.06 3.02 5.34
C ALA A 103 -5.14 4.11 5.29
N VAL A 104 -5.05 5.07 6.19
CA VAL A 104 -5.92 6.25 6.22
C VAL A 104 -5.09 7.45 5.82
N PHE A 105 -5.50 8.09 4.74
CA PHE A 105 -4.86 9.27 4.20
C PHE A 105 -5.60 10.52 4.67
N GLY A 106 -4.86 11.53 4.98
CA GLY A 106 -5.39 12.81 5.42
C GLY A 106 -4.40 13.92 5.10
N GLY A 107 -4.64 15.08 5.63
CA GLY A 107 -3.74 16.21 5.51
C GLY A 107 -4.38 17.45 6.06
N ASN A 108 -3.54 18.37 6.51
CA ASN A 108 -3.93 19.68 6.97
C ASN A 108 -2.87 20.69 6.48
N ASN A 109 -3.28 21.90 6.13
CA ASN A 109 -2.37 22.96 5.70
C ASN A 109 -1.44 22.56 4.53
N ASN A 110 -1.94 21.83 3.53
CA ASN A 110 -1.20 21.32 2.37
C ASN A 110 -0.12 20.26 2.69
N VAL A 111 -0.07 19.75 3.91
CA VAL A 111 0.78 18.62 4.28
C VAL A 111 -0.07 17.36 4.28
N GLU A 112 0.29 16.41 3.41
CA GLU A 112 -0.33 15.09 3.40
C GLU A 112 0.10 14.29 4.62
N SER A 113 -0.74 13.36 5.05
CA SER A 113 -0.43 12.48 6.17
C SER A 113 -1.01 11.09 5.94
N VAL A 114 -0.43 10.11 6.62
CA VAL A 114 -0.93 8.73 6.61
C VAL A 114 -0.94 8.15 8.02
N LYS A 115 -1.92 7.29 8.29
CA LYS A 115 -1.97 6.43 9.46
C LYS A 115 -2.15 4.99 9.00
N LEU A 116 -1.22 4.12 9.39
CA LEU A 116 -1.24 2.70 9.06
C LEU A 116 -1.81 1.88 10.21
N TYR A 117 -2.54 0.84 9.88
CA TYR A 117 -3.12 -0.12 10.81
C TYR A 117 -2.75 -1.53 10.39
N GLY A 118 -2.48 -2.36 11.37
CA GLY A 118 -2.15 -3.74 11.09
C GLY A 118 -2.24 -4.66 12.30
N TYR A 119 -1.70 -5.84 12.12
CA TYR A 119 -1.56 -6.82 13.18
C TYR A 119 -0.32 -7.69 12.95
N LYS A 120 0.19 -8.27 14.02
CA LYS A 120 1.14 -9.39 13.98
C LYS A 120 0.44 -10.66 14.43
N LEU A 121 0.64 -11.75 13.68
CA LEU A 121 0.27 -13.09 14.13
C LEU A 121 1.34 -13.59 15.06
N ILE A 122 0.96 -13.95 16.27
CA ILE A 122 1.84 -14.57 17.26
C ILE A 122 1.26 -15.94 17.57
N GLU A 123 2.11 -16.94 17.61
CA GLU A 123 1.74 -18.28 18.03
C GLU A 123 2.15 -18.48 19.49
N GLU A 124 1.17 -18.57 20.38
CA GLU A 124 1.39 -18.90 21.77
C GLU A 124 0.50 -20.09 22.17
N PHE A 125 1.08 -21.01 22.92
CA PHE A 125 0.39 -22.22 23.38
C PHE A 125 -0.29 -23.03 22.27
N GLY A 126 0.34 -23.03 21.06
CA GLY A 126 -0.17 -23.75 19.88
C GLY A 126 -1.42 -23.13 19.26
N LYS A 127 -1.73 -21.87 19.55
CA LYS A 127 -2.85 -21.15 18.95
C LYS A 127 -2.38 -19.80 18.40
N PRO A 128 -2.69 -19.50 17.13
CA PRO A 128 -2.40 -18.18 16.57
C PRO A 128 -3.38 -17.14 17.13
N PHE A 129 -2.86 -16.00 17.55
CA PHE A 129 -3.68 -14.84 17.88
C PHE A 129 -3.12 -13.57 17.22
N LYS A 130 -3.99 -12.57 17.05
CA LYS A 130 -3.66 -11.31 16.39
C LYS A 130 -3.43 -10.22 17.41
N VAL A 131 -2.23 -9.70 17.46
CA VAL A 131 -1.93 -8.44 18.16
C VAL A 131 -2.11 -7.29 17.19
N LYS A 132 -3.10 -6.44 17.42
CA LYS A 132 -3.42 -5.27 16.60
C LYS A 132 -2.61 -4.07 17.07
N PHE A 133 -2.15 -3.27 16.13
CA PHE A 133 -1.46 -2.01 16.38
C PHE A 133 -1.66 -1.01 15.24
N GLU A 134 -1.35 0.24 15.52
CA GLU A 134 -1.49 1.32 14.55
C GLU A 134 -0.38 2.36 14.75
N THR A 135 0.03 3.02 13.68
CA THR A 135 0.98 4.14 13.80
C THR A 135 0.27 5.38 14.37
N PRO A 136 1.00 6.32 14.95
CA PRO A 136 0.50 7.69 15.01
C PRO A 136 0.20 8.21 13.59
N VAL A 137 -0.41 9.38 13.49
CA VAL A 137 -0.52 10.08 12.20
C VAL A 137 0.87 10.56 11.80
N ILE A 138 1.35 10.09 10.66
CA ILE A 138 2.67 10.44 10.12
C ILE A 138 2.46 11.50 9.04
N ALA A 139 3.01 12.69 9.26
CA ALA A 139 3.03 13.74 8.25
C ALA A 139 4.04 13.38 7.15
N LEU A 140 3.62 13.49 5.90
CA LEU A 140 4.47 13.24 4.71
C LEU A 140 5.19 14.54 4.31
N ASP A 141 5.81 15.18 5.29
CA ASP A 141 6.59 16.41 5.10
C ASP A 141 8.09 16.11 5.17
N ARG A 142 8.74 16.15 4.04
CA ARG A 142 10.19 15.91 3.89
C ARG A 142 11.05 16.98 4.58
N HIS A 143 10.48 18.16 4.86
CA HIS A 143 11.20 19.32 5.39
C HIS A 143 10.93 19.58 6.88
N ALA A 144 10.05 18.81 7.51
CA ALA A 144 9.77 18.94 8.93
C ALA A 144 11.01 18.61 9.78
N GLU A 145 11.27 19.39 10.84
CA GLU A 145 12.40 19.17 11.75
C GLU A 145 12.33 17.79 12.43
N ASN A 146 11.12 17.37 12.84
CA ASN A 146 10.87 16.08 13.50
C ASN A 146 10.15 15.10 12.56
N LYS A 147 10.63 15.00 11.31
CA LYS A 147 10.05 14.11 10.32
C LYS A 147 10.26 12.64 10.69
N PHE A 148 9.35 11.81 10.24
CA PHE A 148 9.55 10.36 10.26
C PHE A 148 10.81 10.01 9.44
N PRO A 149 11.75 9.21 9.97
CA PRO A 149 13.04 8.97 9.32
C PRO A 149 12.93 8.47 7.86
N LEU A 150 11.92 7.65 7.58
CA LEU A 150 11.66 7.06 6.26
C LEU A 150 10.52 7.77 5.52
N VAL A 151 10.31 9.08 5.76
CA VAL A 151 9.17 9.81 5.20
C VAL A 151 9.15 9.80 3.67
N VAL A 152 10.30 9.86 3.03
CA VAL A 152 10.41 9.85 1.56
C VAL A 152 9.95 8.50 1.00
N ASN A 153 10.46 7.41 1.57
CA ASN A 153 10.07 6.05 1.16
C ASN A 153 8.57 5.80 1.44
N LEU A 154 8.07 6.23 2.61
CA LEU A 154 6.67 6.09 2.97
C LEU A 154 5.75 6.85 2.00
N GLU A 155 6.11 8.08 1.62
CA GLU A 155 5.38 8.89 0.64
C GLU A 155 5.30 8.19 -0.72
N GLU A 156 6.44 7.67 -1.22
CA GLU A 156 6.49 6.93 -2.49
C GLU A 156 5.64 5.66 -2.43
N MET A 157 5.74 4.87 -1.36
CA MET A 157 4.93 3.66 -1.18
C MET A 157 3.44 3.96 -1.09
N CYS A 158 3.06 5.03 -0.40
CA CYS A 158 1.66 5.47 -0.34
C CYS A 158 1.15 5.88 -1.70
N ASN A 159 1.96 6.60 -2.49
CA ASN A 159 1.61 6.99 -3.86
C ASN A 159 1.45 5.76 -4.76
N ASP A 160 2.37 4.81 -4.72
CA ASP A 160 2.29 3.56 -5.48
C ASP A 160 0.99 2.80 -5.17
N VAL A 161 0.66 2.65 -3.88
CA VAL A 161 -0.59 2.00 -3.46
C VAL A 161 -1.82 2.73 -4.01
N GLN A 162 -1.84 4.06 -3.97
CA GLN A 162 -2.96 4.85 -4.49
C GLN A 162 -3.09 4.72 -6.02
N VAL A 163 -1.97 4.80 -6.75
CA VAL A 163 -1.94 4.68 -8.21
C VAL A 163 -2.41 3.28 -8.63
N LEU A 164 -1.84 2.23 -8.06
CA LEU A 164 -2.19 0.84 -8.39
C LEU A 164 -3.63 0.50 -7.98
N THR A 165 -4.12 1.05 -6.87
CA THR A 165 -5.53 0.92 -6.50
C THR A 165 -6.45 1.55 -7.54
N LYS A 166 -6.08 2.73 -8.06
CA LYS A 166 -6.83 3.41 -9.13
C LYS A 166 -6.83 2.59 -10.42
N GLU A 167 -5.67 2.12 -10.86
CA GLU A 167 -5.51 1.29 -12.06
C GLU A 167 -6.35 0.01 -11.94
N TRP A 168 -6.25 -0.67 -10.80
CA TRP A 168 -7.01 -1.87 -10.52
C TRP A 168 -8.53 -1.62 -10.54
N MET A 169 -8.99 -0.53 -9.93
CA MET A 169 -10.41 -0.12 -9.96
C MET A 169 -10.91 0.26 -11.35
N ALA A 170 -10.02 0.70 -12.24
CA ALA A 170 -10.29 0.98 -13.64
C ALA A 170 -10.35 -0.27 -14.52
N GLY A 171 -10.04 -1.46 -13.97
CA GLY A 171 -10.11 -2.74 -14.66
C GLY A 171 -8.76 -3.39 -14.97
N ALA A 172 -7.65 -2.86 -14.47
CA ALA A 172 -6.34 -3.47 -14.59
C ALA A 172 -6.21 -4.70 -13.67
N THR A 173 -6.88 -5.80 -14.03
CA THR A 173 -6.92 -7.02 -13.21
C THR A 173 -5.63 -7.85 -13.26
N LEU A 174 -4.84 -7.67 -14.30
CA LEU A 174 -3.56 -8.34 -14.50
C LEU A 174 -2.40 -7.45 -14.05
N SER A 175 -1.35 -8.04 -13.51
CA SER A 175 -0.09 -7.36 -13.23
C SER A 175 0.62 -6.98 -14.54
N LYS A 176 1.54 -6.02 -14.46
CA LYS A 176 2.34 -5.63 -15.63
C LYS A 176 3.13 -6.79 -16.21
N ALA A 177 3.63 -7.70 -15.36
CA ALA A 177 4.33 -8.90 -15.78
C ALA A 177 3.42 -9.88 -16.53
N GLU A 178 2.18 -10.08 -16.06
CA GLU A 178 1.20 -10.95 -16.74
C GLU A 178 0.77 -10.37 -18.08
N VAL A 179 0.58 -9.05 -18.18
CA VAL A 179 0.29 -8.36 -19.43
C VAL A 179 1.45 -8.49 -20.43
N ALA A 180 2.70 -8.36 -19.97
CA ALA A 180 3.87 -8.54 -20.82
C ALA A 180 3.96 -9.97 -21.35
N ALA A 181 3.78 -10.98 -20.48
CA ALA A 181 3.79 -12.39 -20.89
C ALA A 181 2.68 -12.76 -21.89
N LEU A 182 1.50 -12.15 -21.79
CA LEU A 182 0.43 -12.33 -22.77
C LEU A 182 0.80 -11.73 -24.13
N LYS A 183 1.37 -10.53 -24.15
CA LYS A 183 1.82 -9.88 -25.39
C LYS A 183 2.92 -10.68 -26.09
N GLU A 184 3.86 -11.26 -25.35
CA GLU A 184 4.90 -12.11 -25.90
C GLU A 184 4.33 -13.39 -26.54
N LYS A 185 3.31 -13.99 -25.91
CA LYS A 185 2.62 -15.17 -26.48
C LYS A 185 1.88 -14.83 -27.76
N GLU A 186 1.12 -13.71 -27.77
CA GLU A 186 0.40 -13.27 -28.97
C GLU A 186 1.34 -12.90 -30.13
N ALA A 187 2.53 -12.36 -29.83
CA ALA A 187 3.54 -12.03 -30.82
C ALA A 187 4.29 -13.27 -31.37
N GLY A 188 4.27 -14.38 -30.63
CA GLY A 188 4.96 -15.64 -30.99
C GLY A 188 4.10 -16.67 -31.71
N GLU A 189 2.79 -16.48 -31.84
CA GLU A 189 1.94 -17.37 -32.64
C GLU A 189 2.09 -17.04 -34.14
N PRO A 190 2.59 -17.96 -34.97
CA PRO A 190 2.62 -17.75 -36.43
C PRO A 190 1.18 -17.68 -36.93
N VAL A 191 0.87 -16.61 -37.66
CA VAL A 191 -0.39 -16.49 -38.41
C VAL A 191 -0.38 -17.64 -39.43
N GLU A 192 -1.09 -18.74 -39.13
CA GLU A 192 -1.37 -19.78 -40.14
C GLU A 192 -2.17 -19.13 -41.26
N ALA A 193 -1.54 -19.13 -42.44
CA ALA A 193 -2.12 -18.63 -43.69
C ALA A 193 -2.95 -19.72 -44.38
#